data_b619ab23246323b7ba833619decaec63
#
_entry.id   b619ab23246323b7ba833619decaec63
#
_cell.length_a   1.000
_cell.length_b   1.000
_cell.length_c   1.000
_cell.angle_alpha   90.00
_cell.angle_beta   90.00
_cell.angle_gamma   90.00
#
_symmetry.space_group_name_H-M   'P 1'
#
loop_
_entity.id
_entity.type
_entity.pdbx_description
1 polymer ?
#
loop_
_entity_poly.entity_id
_entity_poly.type
_entity_poly.pdbx_seq_one_letter_code
_entity_poly.pdbx_strand_id
1 'polypeptide(L)'
;LKNISFEVEEGEILGIIGKNGSGKSTLLRSLANIFSPDEGTIDTYGHSVSLLSIGVGFQKQLSGRENIILSGMLLGFSEEEIRAKMNRIIKFADLGKFIDMPVSTYSSGMYSKLAFSITAILETDIMLIDEVLSVGDRRFKKKSYKKMKDLISDDKRTVVIVSHSIPSLRELCQKVLWINDGEMIMIGEANEVLDKYEAFMDAED
;
A
#
# COMPACT_ATOMS: atom_id res chain seq x y z
N LEU A 1 4.00 -4.83 -18.31
CA LEU A 1 3.18 -3.63 -18.49
C LEU A 1 3.62 -2.90 -19.75
N LYS A 2 2.67 -2.32 -20.48
CA LYS A 2 2.96 -1.62 -21.75
C LYS A 2 2.16 -0.33 -21.83
N ASN A 3 2.82 0.76 -22.19
CA ASN A 3 2.18 2.05 -22.50
C ASN A 3 1.22 2.54 -21.41
N ILE A 4 1.63 2.45 -20.15
CA ILE A 4 0.86 2.98 -19.02
C ILE A 4 1.44 4.37 -18.69
N SER A 5 0.61 5.41 -18.88
CA SER A 5 0.97 6.78 -18.55
C SER A 5 -0.19 7.44 -17.83
N PHE A 6 0.06 7.98 -16.64
CA PHE A 6 -0.94 8.70 -15.86
C PHE A 6 -0.25 9.62 -14.84
N GLU A 7 -1.02 10.55 -14.34
CA GLU A 7 -0.62 11.46 -13.27
C GLU A 7 -1.64 11.38 -12.13
N VAL A 8 -1.16 11.55 -10.90
CA VAL A 8 -1.97 11.58 -9.69
C VAL A 8 -1.67 12.88 -8.96
N GLU A 9 -2.69 13.66 -8.69
CA GLU A 9 -2.56 14.92 -7.98
C GLU A 9 -2.25 14.69 -6.50
N GLU A 10 -1.60 15.67 -5.86
CA GLU A 10 -1.36 15.62 -4.42
C GLU A 10 -2.70 15.58 -3.66
N GLY A 11 -2.83 14.63 -2.74
CA GLY A 11 -4.07 14.40 -1.99
C GLY A 11 -5.14 13.58 -2.73
N GLU A 12 -4.89 13.17 -3.97
CA GLU A 12 -5.82 12.36 -4.74
C GLU A 12 -5.75 10.87 -4.35
N ILE A 13 -6.90 10.20 -4.40
CA ILE A 13 -7.03 8.76 -4.20
C ILE A 13 -7.31 8.09 -5.55
N LEU A 14 -6.31 7.41 -6.11
CA LEU A 14 -6.42 6.65 -7.34
C LEU A 14 -6.71 5.18 -7.04
N GLY A 15 -7.82 4.64 -7.56
CA GLY A 15 -8.09 3.21 -7.60
C GLY A 15 -7.43 2.54 -8.82
N ILE A 16 -6.99 1.30 -8.67
CA ILE A 16 -6.54 0.47 -9.80
C ILE A 16 -7.39 -0.79 -9.83
N ILE A 17 -8.07 -1.04 -10.95
CA ILE A 17 -8.92 -2.20 -11.18
C ILE A 17 -8.48 -2.97 -12.43
N GLY A 18 -8.84 -4.24 -12.49
CA GLY A 18 -8.58 -5.14 -13.61
C GLY A 18 -8.60 -6.60 -13.19
N LYS A 19 -8.62 -7.52 -14.14
CA LYS A 19 -8.62 -8.96 -13.89
C LYS A 19 -7.38 -9.46 -13.13
N ASN A 20 -7.46 -10.68 -12.62
CA ASN A 20 -6.29 -11.36 -12.09
C ASN A 20 -5.23 -11.51 -13.19
N GLY A 21 -3.97 -11.20 -12.86
CA GLY A 21 -2.87 -11.25 -13.81
C GLY A 21 -2.73 -10.03 -14.73
N SER A 22 -3.62 -9.03 -14.67
CA SER A 22 -3.55 -7.84 -15.55
C SER A 22 -2.37 -6.92 -15.29
N GLY A 23 -1.59 -7.14 -14.21
CA GLY A 23 -0.38 -6.36 -13.92
C GLY A 23 -0.50 -5.34 -12.78
N LYS A 24 -1.65 -5.26 -12.08
CA LYS A 24 -1.89 -4.30 -10.99
C LYS A 24 -0.81 -4.30 -9.91
N SER A 25 -0.49 -5.46 -9.35
CA SER A 25 0.54 -5.57 -8.30
C SER A 25 1.95 -5.30 -8.85
N THR A 26 2.20 -5.56 -10.15
CA THR A 26 3.45 -5.19 -10.81
C THR A 26 3.57 -3.68 -10.90
N LEU A 27 2.51 -3.00 -11.33
CA LEU A 27 2.48 -1.53 -11.38
C LEU A 27 2.72 -0.94 -9.98
N LEU A 28 2.02 -1.46 -8.96
CA LEU A 28 2.18 -0.96 -7.59
C LEU A 28 3.62 -1.12 -7.06
N ARG A 29 4.27 -2.24 -7.38
CA ARG A 29 5.69 -2.48 -7.01
C ARG A 29 6.65 -1.59 -7.78
N SER A 30 6.35 -1.26 -9.03
CA SER A 30 7.14 -0.28 -9.80
C SER A 30 6.99 1.12 -9.21
N LEU A 31 5.78 1.54 -8.84
CA LEU A 31 5.54 2.81 -8.13
C LEU A 31 6.26 2.88 -6.78
N ALA A 32 6.38 1.72 -6.09
CA ALA A 32 7.14 1.59 -4.85
C ALA A 32 8.67 1.53 -5.07
N ASN A 33 9.14 1.70 -6.30
CA ASN A 33 10.55 1.60 -6.69
C ASN A 33 11.21 0.24 -6.35
N ILE A 34 10.40 -0.84 -6.27
CA ILE A 34 10.89 -2.22 -6.07
C ILE A 34 11.38 -2.78 -7.40
N PHE A 35 10.72 -2.41 -8.50
CA PHE A 35 11.12 -2.72 -9.87
C PHE A 35 11.30 -1.43 -10.66
N SER A 36 12.40 -1.33 -11.38
CA SER A 36 12.57 -0.26 -12.36
C SER A 36 11.82 -0.61 -13.65
N PRO A 37 11.18 0.34 -14.32
CA PRO A 37 10.63 0.11 -15.66
C PRO A 37 11.77 -0.11 -16.66
N ASP A 38 11.53 -0.97 -17.67
CA ASP A 38 12.48 -1.18 -18.77
C ASP A 38 12.55 0.05 -19.66
N GLU A 39 11.42 0.75 -19.84
CA GLU A 39 11.27 1.99 -20.59
C GLU A 39 10.33 2.95 -19.86
N GLY A 40 10.50 4.25 -20.08
CA GLY A 40 9.71 5.28 -19.40
C GLY A 40 10.29 5.70 -18.05
N THR A 41 9.54 6.52 -17.31
CA THR A 41 9.96 7.10 -16.04
C THR A 41 8.84 7.09 -15.02
N ILE A 42 9.22 6.99 -13.77
CA ILE A 42 8.33 7.19 -12.61
C ILE A 42 8.93 8.35 -11.82
N ASP A 43 8.18 9.44 -11.70
CA ASP A 43 8.59 10.59 -10.90
C ASP A 43 7.63 10.74 -9.71
N THR A 44 8.19 10.73 -8.52
CA THR A 44 7.46 10.98 -7.26
C THR A 44 7.74 12.38 -6.72
N TYR A 45 8.41 13.23 -7.50
CA TYR A 45 8.76 14.62 -7.14
C TYR A 45 9.44 14.74 -5.76
N GLY A 46 10.20 13.72 -5.37
CA GLY A 46 10.91 13.67 -4.09
C GLY A 46 10.04 13.28 -2.90
N HIS A 47 8.77 12.95 -3.10
CA HIS A 47 7.89 12.46 -2.04
C HIS A 47 8.27 11.05 -1.58
N SER A 48 8.10 10.83 -0.28
CA SER A 48 8.28 9.50 0.33
C SER A 48 7.15 8.54 -0.08
N VAL A 49 7.51 7.32 -0.47
CA VAL A 49 6.55 6.30 -0.93
C VAL A 49 6.60 5.08 -0.03
N SER A 50 5.45 4.57 0.37
CA SER A 50 5.37 3.28 1.08
C SER A 50 4.34 2.35 0.45
N LEU A 51 4.67 1.07 0.38
CA LEU A 51 3.72 0.02 0.05
C LEU A 51 3.23 -0.64 1.35
N LEU A 52 1.95 -0.47 1.65
CA LEU A 52 1.32 -1.04 2.83
C LEU A 52 1.36 -2.58 2.74
N SER A 53 1.65 -3.25 3.85
CA SER A 53 1.69 -4.70 4.00
C SER A 53 3.00 -5.43 3.65
N ILE A 54 3.97 -4.77 3.03
CA ILE A 54 5.28 -5.39 2.79
C ILE A 54 6.27 -4.84 3.81
N GLY A 55 6.90 -5.74 4.58
CA GLY A 55 8.02 -5.38 5.47
C GLY A 55 9.25 -5.02 4.64
N VAL A 56 9.35 -3.74 4.26
CA VAL A 56 10.47 -3.24 3.45
C VAL A 56 11.78 -3.45 4.22
N GLY A 57 12.69 -4.19 3.61
CA GLY A 57 14.03 -4.41 4.15
C GLY A 57 14.09 -5.28 5.41
N PHE A 58 13.01 -5.98 5.82
CA PHE A 58 13.06 -6.83 7.01
C PHE A 58 14.18 -7.85 6.96
N GLN A 59 15.01 -7.83 7.99
CA GLN A 59 16.06 -8.81 8.22
C GLN A 59 15.61 -9.81 9.26
N LYS A 60 15.56 -11.09 8.89
CA LYS A 60 15.00 -12.16 9.73
C LYS A 60 15.76 -12.38 11.04
N GLN A 61 17.06 -12.06 11.06
CA GLN A 61 17.93 -12.22 12.21
C GLN A 61 17.77 -11.09 13.26
N LEU A 62 17.28 -9.95 12.82
CA LEU A 62 17.06 -8.78 13.67
C LEU A 62 15.73 -8.91 14.41
N SER A 63 15.65 -8.29 15.58
CA SER A 63 14.42 -8.14 16.35
C SER A 63 13.37 -7.29 15.61
N GLY A 64 12.13 -7.35 16.06
CA GLY A 64 11.09 -6.47 15.55
C GLY A 64 11.42 -4.99 15.73
N ARG A 65 12.03 -4.63 16.86
CA ARG A 65 12.46 -3.26 17.17
C ARG A 65 13.54 -2.76 16.22
N GLU A 66 14.55 -3.58 15.94
CA GLU A 66 15.59 -3.25 14.97
C GLU A 66 15.04 -3.15 13.54
N ASN A 67 14.11 -4.02 13.18
CA ASN A 67 13.42 -3.94 11.89
C ASN A 67 12.54 -2.69 11.75
N ILE A 68 11.97 -2.15 12.82
CA ILE A 68 11.28 -0.85 12.78
C ILE A 68 12.26 0.25 12.35
N ILE A 69 13.47 0.27 12.93
CA ILE A 69 14.50 1.29 12.57
C ILE A 69 14.92 1.10 11.12
N LEU A 70 15.29 -0.13 10.74
CA LEU A 70 15.77 -0.43 9.40
C LEU A 70 14.73 -0.08 8.33
N SER A 71 13.48 -0.53 8.49
CA SER A 71 12.41 -0.21 7.57
C SER A 71 12.10 1.29 7.50
N GLY A 72 12.09 1.97 8.64
CA GLY A 72 11.84 3.40 8.67
C GLY A 72 12.91 4.19 7.93
N MET A 73 14.19 3.82 8.07
CA MET A 73 15.30 4.44 7.34
C MET A 73 15.18 4.18 5.82
N LEU A 74 14.79 2.97 5.42
CA LEU A 74 14.55 2.64 4.01
C LEU A 74 13.35 3.38 3.40
N LEU A 75 12.39 3.80 4.23
CA LEU A 75 11.27 4.66 3.83
C LEU A 75 11.64 6.15 3.81
N GLY A 76 12.90 6.49 4.12
CA GLY A 76 13.41 7.87 4.07
C GLY A 76 13.33 8.67 5.37
N PHE A 77 12.91 8.05 6.49
CA PHE A 77 12.85 8.71 7.79
C PHE A 77 14.21 8.67 8.50
N SER A 78 14.52 9.73 9.23
CA SER A 78 15.68 9.76 10.14
C SER A 78 15.49 8.81 11.33
N GLU A 79 16.57 8.34 11.91
CA GLU A 79 16.50 7.49 13.11
C GLU A 79 15.80 8.18 14.28
N GLU A 80 15.96 9.51 14.40
CA GLU A 80 15.32 10.32 15.45
C GLU A 80 13.79 10.30 15.29
N GLU A 81 13.28 10.53 14.08
CA GLU A 81 11.83 10.47 13.78
C GLU A 81 11.25 9.09 14.05
N ILE A 82 11.98 8.03 13.66
CA ILE A 82 11.55 6.65 13.88
C ILE A 82 11.49 6.35 15.38
N ARG A 83 12.53 6.75 16.15
CA ARG A 83 12.57 6.56 17.61
C ARG A 83 11.45 7.32 18.30
N ALA A 84 11.13 8.54 17.87
CA ALA A 84 10.01 9.30 18.38
C ALA A 84 8.66 8.59 18.20
N LYS A 85 8.49 7.85 17.11
CA LYS A 85 7.26 7.10 16.78
C LYS A 85 7.31 5.63 17.25
N MET A 86 8.44 5.11 17.70
CA MET A 86 8.69 3.71 18.06
C MET A 86 7.62 3.12 18.97
N ASN A 87 7.33 3.79 20.08
CA ASN A 87 6.34 3.31 21.04
C ASN A 87 4.91 3.21 20.45
N ARG A 88 4.56 4.11 19.52
CA ARG A 88 3.28 4.08 18.82
C ARG A 88 3.22 2.88 17.88
N ILE A 89 4.30 2.61 17.15
CA ILE A 89 4.41 1.45 16.25
C ILE A 89 4.26 0.15 17.04
N ILE A 90 5.03 -0.01 18.13
CA ILE A 90 5.00 -1.21 18.98
C ILE A 90 3.60 -1.45 19.56
N LYS A 91 2.97 -0.40 20.12
CA LYS A 91 1.61 -0.46 20.65
C LYS A 91 0.58 -0.79 19.57
N PHE A 92 0.78 -0.30 18.35
CA PHE A 92 -0.13 -0.62 17.26
C PHE A 92 0.05 -2.05 16.76
N ALA A 93 1.28 -2.56 16.64
CA ALA A 93 1.57 -3.93 16.21
C ALA A 93 1.04 -4.98 17.21
N ASP A 94 1.01 -4.65 18.50
CA ASP A 94 0.48 -5.50 19.58
C ASP A 94 1.08 -6.92 19.58
N LEU A 95 2.43 -6.97 19.54
CA LEU A 95 3.20 -8.21 19.51
C LEU A 95 3.74 -8.64 20.88
N GLY A 96 3.50 -7.84 21.93
CA GLY A 96 3.99 -8.09 23.27
C GLY A 96 5.51 -8.28 23.30
N LYS A 97 5.97 -9.29 24.03
CA LYS A 97 7.41 -9.61 24.17
C LYS A 97 8.11 -10.02 22.89
N PHE A 98 7.36 -10.42 21.86
CA PHE A 98 7.94 -10.82 20.59
C PHE A 98 8.63 -9.66 19.87
N ILE A 99 8.33 -8.40 20.20
CA ILE A 99 8.96 -7.25 19.58
C ILE A 99 10.49 -7.23 19.74
N ASP A 100 11.00 -7.82 20.80
CA ASP A 100 12.43 -7.91 21.12
C ASP A 100 13.05 -9.26 20.67
N MET A 101 12.27 -10.12 19.99
CA MET A 101 12.74 -11.40 19.44
C MET A 101 13.03 -11.27 17.94
N PRO A 102 13.94 -12.11 17.39
CA PRO A 102 14.20 -12.14 15.95
C PRO A 102 12.93 -12.39 15.13
N VAL A 103 12.78 -11.64 14.03
CA VAL A 103 11.61 -11.76 13.14
C VAL A 103 11.51 -13.14 12.49
N SER A 104 12.59 -13.91 12.42
CA SER A 104 12.58 -15.32 12.02
C SER A 104 11.65 -16.20 12.87
N THR A 105 11.31 -15.77 14.09
CA THR A 105 10.40 -16.49 15.01
C THR A 105 8.94 -16.08 14.84
N TYR A 106 8.66 -15.10 13.98
CA TYR A 106 7.31 -14.58 13.81
C TYR A 106 6.45 -15.49 12.94
N SER A 107 5.17 -15.59 13.28
CA SER A 107 4.17 -16.09 12.32
C SER A 107 3.97 -15.08 11.19
N SER A 108 3.40 -15.54 10.05
CA SER A 108 3.05 -14.63 8.94
C SER A 108 2.16 -13.48 9.38
N GLY A 109 1.21 -13.75 10.29
CA GLY A 109 0.34 -12.73 10.87
C GLY A 109 1.10 -11.69 11.72
N MET A 110 2.07 -12.12 12.54
CA MET A 110 2.92 -11.21 13.33
C MET A 110 3.81 -10.35 12.43
N TYR A 111 4.41 -10.96 11.41
CA TYR A 111 5.20 -10.27 10.40
C TYR A 111 4.39 -9.15 9.73
N SER A 112 3.21 -9.50 9.22
CA SER A 112 2.33 -8.55 8.55
C SER A 112 1.79 -7.45 9.49
N LYS A 113 1.51 -7.78 10.77
CA LYS A 113 1.14 -6.78 11.79
C LYS A 113 2.23 -5.75 11.99
N LEU A 114 3.50 -6.19 12.10
CA LEU A 114 4.62 -5.27 12.28
C LEU A 114 4.82 -4.40 11.03
N ALA A 115 4.85 -5.01 9.85
CA ALA A 115 5.02 -4.32 8.58
C ALA A 115 3.97 -3.22 8.38
N PHE A 116 2.69 -3.57 8.55
CA PHE A 116 1.59 -2.60 8.47
C PHE A 116 1.74 -1.48 9.51
N SER A 117 2.13 -1.82 10.75
CA SER A 117 2.23 -0.83 11.84
C SER A 117 3.31 0.21 11.56
N ILE A 118 4.42 -0.19 10.95
CA ILE A 118 5.51 0.71 10.58
C ILE A 118 5.01 1.72 9.55
N THR A 119 4.49 1.26 8.43
CA THR A 119 4.04 2.12 7.33
C THR A 119 2.87 3.00 7.73
N ALA A 120 1.90 2.47 8.48
CA ALA A 120 0.72 3.21 8.93
C ALA A 120 1.00 4.29 10.00
N ILE A 121 2.11 4.19 10.74
CA ILE A 121 2.47 5.15 11.81
C ILE A 121 3.56 6.12 11.35
N LEU A 122 4.46 5.69 10.46
CA LEU A 122 5.48 6.59 9.92
C LEU A 122 4.87 7.63 8.97
N GLU A 123 3.83 7.22 8.23
CA GLU A 123 3.01 8.16 7.46
C GLU A 123 3.78 8.84 6.33
N THR A 124 4.04 8.12 5.24
CA THR A 124 4.65 8.62 4.00
C THR A 124 3.68 9.52 3.21
N ASP A 125 4.23 10.36 2.32
CA ASP A 125 3.45 11.28 1.48
C ASP A 125 2.58 10.52 0.47
N ILE A 126 3.13 9.46 -0.14
CA ILE A 126 2.45 8.59 -1.09
C ILE A 126 2.29 7.21 -0.45
N MET A 127 1.06 6.75 -0.38
CA MET A 127 0.71 5.45 0.20
C MET A 127 0.15 4.53 -0.86
N LEU A 128 0.81 3.40 -1.08
CA LEU A 128 0.38 2.36 -2.01
C LEU A 128 -0.27 1.22 -1.22
N ILE A 129 -1.46 0.80 -1.64
CA ILE A 129 -2.24 -0.23 -0.96
C ILE A 129 -2.53 -1.36 -1.94
N ASP A 130 -1.94 -2.54 -1.72
CA ASP A 130 -2.34 -3.75 -2.42
C ASP A 130 -3.48 -4.43 -1.63
N GLU A 131 -4.44 -5.00 -2.29
CA GLU A 131 -5.71 -5.59 -1.82
C GLU A 131 -5.70 -6.29 -0.44
N VAL A 132 -4.54 -6.66 0.04
CA VAL A 132 -4.35 -7.52 1.22
C VAL A 132 -4.41 -6.74 2.52
N LEU A 133 -5.51 -6.03 2.79
CA LEU A 133 -5.81 -5.54 4.15
C LEU A 133 -6.36 -6.64 5.09
N SER A 134 -6.28 -7.88 4.67
CA SER A 134 -6.57 -9.07 5.48
C SER A 134 -5.43 -9.45 6.42
N VAL A 135 -4.76 -8.44 7.02
CA VAL A 135 -3.59 -8.63 7.87
C VAL A 135 -3.96 -9.01 9.29
N GLY A 136 -3.36 -10.08 9.80
CA GLY A 136 -3.47 -10.49 11.20
C GLY A 136 -4.81 -11.12 11.58
N ASP A 137 -5.09 -11.14 12.89
CA ASP A 137 -6.34 -11.66 13.46
C ASP A 137 -7.52 -10.67 13.28
N ARG A 138 -8.73 -11.10 13.62
CA ARG A 138 -9.96 -10.31 13.47
C ARG A 138 -9.89 -8.94 14.17
N ARG A 139 -9.23 -8.85 15.33
CA ARG A 139 -9.08 -7.60 16.08
C ARG A 139 -8.15 -6.64 15.34
N PHE A 140 -7.04 -7.15 14.83
CA PHE A 140 -6.08 -6.34 14.10
C PHE A 140 -6.64 -5.90 12.75
N LYS A 141 -7.38 -6.75 12.03
CA LYS A 141 -8.08 -6.38 10.78
C LYS A 141 -8.99 -5.17 10.99
N LYS A 142 -9.81 -5.17 12.06
CA LYS A 142 -10.69 -4.03 12.36
C LYS A 142 -9.89 -2.75 12.67
N LYS A 143 -8.80 -2.89 13.40
CA LYS A 143 -7.93 -1.77 13.80
C LYS A 143 -7.16 -1.19 12.61
N SER A 144 -6.60 -2.06 11.75
CA SER A 144 -5.87 -1.66 10.55
C SER A 144 -6.79 -1.00 9.53
N TYR A 145 -8.01 -1.53 9.32
CA TYR A 145 -9.00 -0.94 8.45
C TYR A 145 -9.41 0.47 8.91
N LYS A 146 -9.66 0.66 10.22
CA LYS A 146 -9.94 1.98 10.77
C LYS A 146 -8.78 2.94 10.55
N LYS A 147 -7.54 2.52 10.88
CA LYS A 147 -6.34 3.38 10.67
C LYS A 147 -6.14 3.73 9.20
N MET A 148 -6.42 2.79 8.30
CA MET A 148 -6.36 3.04 6.87
C MET A 148 -7.39 4.08 6.43
N LYS A 149 -8.65 3.97 6.88
CA LYS A 149 -9.66 5.00 6.59
C LYS A 149 -9.25 6.37 7.12
N ASP A 150 -8.70 6.43 8.32
CA ASP A 150 -8.19 7.68 8.90
C ASP A 150 -7.03 8.27 8.04
N LEU A 151 -6.15 7.42 7.50
CA LEU A 151 -5.05 7.84 6.63
C LEU A 151 -5.53 8.31 5.25
N ILE A 152 -6.51 7.63 4.68
CA ILE A 152 -7.11 7.97 3.36
C ILE A 152 -7.92 9.27 3.45
N SER A 153 -8.53 9.55 4.60
CA SER A 153 -9.32 10.78 4.82
C SER A 153 -8.46 12.02 5.08
N ASP A 154 -7.14 11.91 5.07
CA ASP A 154 -6.23 13.04 5.20
C ASP A 154 -5.94 13.60 3.80
N ASP A 155 -6.59 14.71 3.44
CA ASP A 155 -6.51 15.39 2.14
C ASP A 155 -5.09 15.75 1.68
N LYS A 156 -4.10 15.58 2.57
CA LYS A 156 -2.69 15.81 2.26
C LYS A 156 -1.95 14.59 1.72
N ARG A 157 -2.62 13.44 1.63
CA ARG A 157 -1.98 12.19 1.23
C ARG A 157 -2.43 11.74 -0.12
N THR A 158 -1.49 11.44 -0.96
CA THR A 158 -1.72 10.75 -2.22
C THR A 158 -1.81 9.25 -1.96
N VAL A 159 -2.87 8.62 -2.41
CA VAL A 159 -3.10 7.19 -2.16
C VAL A 159 -3.38 6.47 -3.47
N VAL A 160 -2.71 5.34 -3.68
CA VAL A 160 -3.00 4.44 -4.80
C VAL A 160 -3.46 3.10 -4.24
N ILE A 161 -4.68 2.69 -4.57
CA ILE A 161 -5.33 1.49 -4.05
C ILE A 161 -5.57 0.48 -5.17
N VAL A 162 -5.01 -0.71 -5.06
CA VAL A 162 -5.42 -1.86 -5.87
C VAL A 162 -6.50 -2.63 -5.13
N SER A 163 -7.67 -2.83 -5.74
CA SER A 163 -8.75 -3.63 -5.17
C SER A 163 -9.58 -4.33 -6.24
N HIS A 164 -10.14 -5.49 -5.88
CA HIS A 164 -11.19 -6.17 -6.65
C HIS A 164 -12.61 -5.79 -6.16
N SER A 165 -12.71 -5.06 -5.06
CA SER A 165 -14.00 -4.62 -4.52
C SER A 165 -14.44 -3.32 -5.18
N ILE A 166 -15.29 -3.42 -6.20
CA ILE A 166 -15.89 -2.26 -6.87
C ILE A 166 -16.59 -1.32 -5.88
N PRO A 167 -17.40 -1.82 -4.91
CA PRO A 167 -18.00 -0.94 -3.92
C PRO A 167 -16.98 -0.13 -3.10
N SER A 168 -15.86 -0.75 -2.75
CA SER A 168 -14.79 -0.06 -1.99
C SER A 168 -14.12 1.03 -2.83
N LEU A 169 -13.86 0.76 -4.11
CA LEU A 169 -13.28 1.76 -5.02
C LEU A 169 -14.24 2.92 -5.26
N ARG A 170 -15.57 2.66 -5.40
CA ARG A 170 -16.58 3.72 -5.51
C ARG A 170 -16.66 4.62 -4.28
N GLU A 171 -16.51 4.02 -3.08
CA GLU A 171 -16.55 4.78 -1.82
C GLU A 171 -15.31 5.64 -1.61
N LEU A 172 -14.13 5.14 -2.00
CA LEU A 172 -12.86 5.71 -1.58
C LEU A 172 -12.14 6.54 -2.63
N CYS A 173 -12.33 6.25 -3.93
CA CYS A 173 -11.50 6.81 -5.00
C CYS A 173 -12.20 7.92 -5.76
N GLN A 174 -11.44 8.98 -6.08
CA GLN A 174 -11.89 10.03 -7.02
C GLN A 174 -11.71 9.59 -8.47
N LYS A 175 -10.58 8.93 -8.76
CA LYS A 175 -10.27 8.39 -10.09
C LYS A 175 -9.98 6.90 -10.01
N VAL A 176 -10.19 6.21 -11.12
CA VAL A 176 -9.85 4.80 -11.28
C VAL A 176 -9.07 4.60 -12.58
N LEU A 177 -8.01 3.82 -12.48
CA LEU A 177 -7.23 3.29 -13.59
C LEU A 177 -7.65 1.84 -13.84
N TRP A 178 -8.16 1.53 -15.03
CA TRP A 178 -8.46 0.18 -15.45
C TRP A 178 -7.32 -0.38 -16.29
N ILE A 179 -6.76 -1.51 -15.83
CA ILE A 179 -5.70 -2.26 -16.53
C ILE A 179 -6.24 -3.61 -16.98
N ASN A 180 -6.01 -3.96 -18.23
CA ASN A 180 -6.27 -5.29 -18.77
C ASN A 180 -5.08 -5.77 -19.59
N ASP A 181 -4.66 -7.02 -19.40
CA ASP A 181 -3.54 -7.68 -20.12
C ASP A 181 -2.24 -6.85 -20.16
N GLY A 182 -1.98 -6.10 -19.07
CA GLY A 182 -0.78 -5.28 -18.93
C GLY A 182 -0.85 -3.92 -19.63
N GLU A 183 -1.99 -3.53 -20.17
CA GLU A 183 -2.22 -2.26 -20.84
C GLU A 183 -3.26 -1.40 -20.11
N MET A 184 -3.13 -0.08 -20.21
CA MET A 184 -4.13 0.84 -19.71
C MET A 184 -5.31 0.91 -20.66
N ILE A 185 -6.50 0.51 -20.19
CA ILE A 185 -7.73 0.59 -20.98
C ILE A 185 -8.37 1.97 -20.81
N MET A 186 -8.45 2.44 -19.57
CA MET A 186 -9.08 3.71 -19.27
C MET A 186 -8.57 4.26 -17.92
N ILE A 187 -8.52 5.57 -17.81
CA ILE A 187 -8.40 6.27 -16.53
C ILE A 187 -9.42 7.43 -16.53
N GLY A 188 -10.07 7.67 -15.41
CA GLY A 188 -11.06 8.73 -15.30
C GLY A 188 -11.79 8.73 -13.97
N GLU A 189 -12.92 9.42 -13.92
CA GLU A 189 -13.79 9.48 -12.74
C GLU A 189 -14.21 8.06 -12.32
N ALA A 190 -14.22 7.82 -11.01
CA ALA A 190 -14.33 6.47 -10.46
C ALA A 190 -15.61 5.74 -10.92
N ASN A 191 -16.79 6.40 -10.85
CA ASN A 191 -18.03 5.74 -11.21
C ASN A 191 -18.08 5.43 -12.71
N GLU A 192 -17.61 6.35 -13.58
CA GLU A 192 -17.58 6.13 -15.01
C GLU A 192 -16.72 4.92 -15.40
N VAL A 193 -15.51 4.82 -14.84
CA VAL A 193 -14.60 3.71 -15.16
C VAL A 193 -15.14 2.39 -14.61
N LEU A 194 -15.66 2.40 -13.39
CA LEU A 194 -16.18 1.20 -12.73
C LEU A 194 -17.45 0.67 -13.43
N ASP A 195 -18.35 1.53 -13.90
CA ASP A 195 -19.53 1.11 -14.66
C ASP A 195 -19.14 0.41 -15.98
N LYS A 196 -18.13 0.96 -16.69
CA LYS A 196 -17.61 0.35 -17.91
C LYS A 196 -16.89 -0.97 -17.63
N TYR A 197 -16.16 -1.06 -16.50
CA TYR A 197 -15.50 -2.30 -16.09
C TYR A 197 -16.53 -3.38 -15.73
N GLU A 198 -17.59 -3.06 -14.99
CA GLU A 198 -18.69 -4.00 -14.69
C GLU A 198 -19.34 -4.52 -15.97
N ALA A 199 -19.71 -3.61 -16.89
CA ALA A 199 -20.28 -4.00 -18.16
C ALA A 199 -19.35 -4.89 -19.03
N PHE A 200 -18.05 -4.66 -18.96
CA PHE A 200 -17.06 -5.50 -19.62
C PHE A 200 -17.00 -6.91 -18.99
N MET A 201 -17.02 -7.00 -17.67
CA MET A 201 -17.00 -8.29 -16.96
C MET A 201 -18.28 -9.11 -17.25
N ASP A 202 -19.46 -8.45 -17.24
CA ASP A 202 -20.75 -9.11 -17.54
C ASP A 202 -20.84 -9.60 -18.98
N ALA A 203 -20.10 -9.04 -19.92
CA ALA A 203 -20.09 -9.45 -21.32
C ALA A 203 -19.16 -10.66 -21.60
N GLU A 204 -18.30 -11.03 -20.65
CA GLU A 204 -17.38 -12.17 -20.78
C GLU A 204 -17.90 -13.44 -20.07
N ASP A 205 -18.92 -13.33 -19.22
CA ASP A 205 -19.62 -14.45 -18.57
C ASP A 205 -20.73 -14.98 -19.48
#